data_f7a9d83a5234a71c00baee0cc49451de
#
_entry.id   f7a9d83a5234a71c00baee0cc49451de
#
_cell.length_a   1.000
_cell.length_b   1.000
_cell.length_c   1.000
_cell.angle_alpha   90.00
_cell.angle_beta   90.00
_cell.angle_gamma   90.00
#
_symmetry.space_group_name_H-M   'P 1'
#
loop_
_entity.id
_entity.type
_entity.pdbx_description
1 polymer ?
#
loop_
_entity_poly.entity_id
_entity_poly.type
_entity_poly.pdbx_seq_one_letter_code
_entity_poly.pdbx_strand_id
1 'polypeptide(L)'
;HPTVKVILGGLGGDELFAGYDIHKFIYPFKNWHHHTPQWLQRMLRWKSDFIFRLQNNSKSLRYDEYRRGVQMLLSIGNVERFYLILRNTWDFDNPFYKNIYSESFLKQQEIEQFKVHKEFDKIFESVRHQNGLDQVLYAEFQSKMVNDYLLTDDRMSMAHSVEERVPFLDRDLVDFGFTLPVEMKIKNNQTKNLFREAMKPFLPPKIITKKKWGFTVNPYLQFKKDLK
;
A
#
# COMPACT_ATOMS: atom_id res chain seq x y z
N HIS A 1 14.99 28.27 -4.16
CA HIS A 1 15.94 29.15 -4.79
C HIS A 1 15.21 30.04 -5.79
N PRO A 2 15.37 31.38 -5.74
CA PRO A 2 14.53 32.32 -6.54
C PRO A 2 14.69 32.15 -8.06
N THR A 3 15.65 31.41 -8.53
CA THR A 3 15.92 31.15 -9.95
C THR A 3 15.35 29.84 -10.47
N VAL A 4 14.97 28.93 -9.61
CA VAL A 4 14.39 27.63 -10.01
C VAL A 4 12.87 27.78 -10.11
N LYS A 5 12.33 27.56 -11.30
CA LYS A 5 10.88 27.65 -11.58
C LYS A 5 10.24 26.29 -11.76
N VAL A 6 11.01 25.29 -12.19
CA VAL A 6 10.53 23.95 -12.49
C VAL A 6 11.50 22.93 -11.89
N ILE A 7 10.93 21.89 -11.29
CA ILE A 7 11.66 20.69 -10.82
C ILE A 7 11.05 19.44 -11.43
N LEU A 8 11.82 18.36 -11.45
CA LEU A 8 11.32 17.05 -11.87
C LEU A 8 11.19 16.13 -10.65
N GLY A 9 9.98 15.62 -10.45
CA GLY A 9 9.65 14.66 -9.40
C GLY A 9 9.72 13.20 -9.87
N GLY A 10 9.84 12.29 -8.92
CA GLY A 10 9.93 10.86 -9.17
C GLY A 10 8.63 10.08 -8.90
N LEU A 11 7.51 10.77 -8.69
CA LEU A 11 6.22 10.13 -8.43
C LEU A 11 5.76 9.28 -9.62
N GLY A 12 5.02 8.23 -9.33
CA GLY A 12 4.51 7.29 -10.33
C GLY A 12 5.42 6.10 -10.59
N GLY A 13 6.72 6.24 -10.37
CA GLY A 13 7.68 5.17 -10.67
C GLY A 13 7.55 3.92 -9.78
N ASP A 14 7.05 4.05 -8.57
CA ASP A 14 6.76 2.91 -7.67
C ASP A 14 5.43 2.24 -8.05
N GLU A 15 4.44 3.02 -8.42
CA GLU A 15 3.09 2.57 -8.76
C GLU A 15 3.06 1.87 -10.12
N LEU A 16 3.79 2.37 -11.13
CA LEU A 16 3.84 1.75 -12.46
C LEU A 16 4.70 0.49 -12.50
N PHE A 17 5.85 0.51 -11.80
CA PHE A 17 6.85 -0.56 -11.88
C PHE A 17 6.95 -1.42 -10.63
N ALA A 18 5.90 -1.42 -9.80
CA ALA A 18 5.81 -2.21 -8.57
C ALA A 18 7.00 -2.00 -7.62
N GLY A 19 7.28 -0.74 -7.26
CA GLY A 19 8.48 -0.35 -6.52
C GLY A 19 8.42 -0.55 -5.01
N TYR A 20 7.23 -0.66 -4.40
CA TYR A 20 7.08 -0.81 -2.95
C TYR A 20 7.33 -2.25 -2.48
N ASP A 21 7.87 -2.40 -1.28
CA ASP A 21 8.07 -3.73 -0.70
C ASP A 21 6.77 -4.49 -0.49
N ILE A 22 5.65 -3.79 -0.27
CA ILE A 22 4.31 -4.39 -0.18
C ILE A 22 3.95 -5.19 -1.44
N HIS A 23 4.40 -4.77 -2.61
CA HIS A 23 4.14 -5.46 -3.88
C HIS A 23 4.78 -6.86 -3.92
N LYS A 24 5.90 -7.06 -3.20
CA LYS A 24 6.53 -8.38 -3.06
C LYS A 24 5.65 -9.36 -2.30
N PHE A 25 4.84 -8.87 -1.34
CA PHE A 25 3.90 -9.72 -0.60
C PHE A 25 2.68 -10.10 -1.44
N ILE A 26 2.30 -9.26 -2.41
CA ILE A 26 1.15 -9.51 -3.29
C ILE A 26 1.55 -10.37 -4.49
N TYR A 27 2.75 -10.17 -5.02
CA TYR A 27 3.23 -10.86 -6.22
C TYR A 27 3.11 -12.40 -6.18
N PRO A 28 3.40 -13.11 -5.09
CA PRO A 28 3.20 -14.57 -5.02
C PRO A 28 1.74 -14.99 -5.19
N PHE A 29 0.79 -14.11 -4.90
CA PHE A 29 -0.64 -14.39 -4.98
C PHE A 29 -1.30 -13.89 -6.27
N LYS A 30 -0.52 -13.36 -7.23
CA LYS A 30 -1.01 -12.82 -8.49
C LYS A 30 -1.91 -13.76 -9.29
N ASN A 31 -1.65 -15.07 -9.21
CA ASN A 31 -2.39 -16.10 -9.93
C ASN A 31 -3.30 -16.94 -9.00
N TRP A 32 -3.41 -16.56 -7.73
CA TRP A 32 -4.20 -17.33 -6.77
C TRP A 32 -5.67 -16.97 -6.87
N HIS A 33 -6.36 -17.68 -7.77
CA HIS A 33 -7.83 -17.73 -7.82
C HIS A 33 -8.41 -18.72 -6.81
N HIS A 34 -7.57 -19.41 -6.04
CA HIS A 34 -7.99 -20.42 -5.08
C HIS A 34 -8.12 -19.82 -3.68
N HIS A 35 -9.32 -19.89 -3.17
CA HIS A 35 -9.58 -19.54 -1.77
C HIS A 35 -8.86 -20.51 -0.83
N THR A 36 -8.39 -19.99 0.28
CA THR A 36 -7.89 -20.83 1.38
C THR A 36 -8.93 -21.92 1.71
N PRO A 37 -8.56 -23.21 1.80
CA PRO A 37 -9.51 -24.29 2.09
C PRO A 37 -10.35 -23.98 3.33
N GLN A 38 -11.64 -24.31 3.31
CA GLN A 38 -12.58 -23.95 4.37
C GLN A 38 -12.15 -24.47 5.75
N TRP A 39 -11.57 -25.67 5.81
CA TRP A 39 -11.06 -26.25 7.06
C TRP A 39 -9.93 -25.40 7.65
N LEU A 40 -9.01 -24.90 6.81
CA LEU A 40 -7.91 -24.04 7.22
C LEU A 40 -8.44 -22.66 7.67
N GLN A 41 -9.42 -22.12 6.97
CA GLN A 41 -10.10 -20.87 7.38
C GLN A 41 -10.74 -21.03 8.78
N ARG A 42 -11.45 -22.15 9.00
CA ARG A 42 -12.09 -22.45 10.31
C ARG A 42 -11.03 -22.56 11.43
N MET A 43 -9.94 -23.26 11.16
CA MET A 43 -8.84 -23.41 12.12
C MET A 43 -8.18 -22.07 12.46
N LEU A 44 -7.91 -21.24 11.45
CA LEU A 44 -7.31 -19.92 11.64
C LEU A 44 -8.24 -18.97 12.40
N ARG A 45 -9.54 -18.96 12.08
CA ARG A 45 -10.56 -18.18 12.82
C ARG A 45 -10.63 -18.62 14.28
N TRP A 46 -10.74 -19.92 14.52
CA TRP A 46 -10.81 -20.45 15.88
C TRP A 46 -9.57 -20.08 16.72
N LYS A 47 -8.37 -20.20 16.15
CA LYS A 47 -7.13 -19.78 16.83
C LYS A 47 -7.10 -18.27 17.06
N SER A 48 -7.53 -17.48 16.09
CA SER A 48 -7.62 -16.02 16.21
C SER A 48 -8.57 -15.63 17.35
N ASP A 49 -9.77 -16.20 17.38
CA ASP A 49 -10.78 -15.91 18.42
C ASP A 49 -10.32 -16.38 19.82
N PHE A 50 -9.64 -17.52 19.88
CA PHE A 50 -9.08 -18.03 21.14
C PHE A 50 -7.99 -17.09 21.68
N ILE A 51 -7.04 -16.69 20.85
CA ILE A 51 -5.98 -15.76 21.23
C ILE A 51 -6.57 -14.39 21.59
N PHE A 52 -7.59 -13.93 20.85
CA PHE A 52 -8.30 -12.71 21.14
C PHE A 52 -8.94 -12.71 22.54
N ARG A 53 -9.58 -13.82 22.93
CA ARG A 53 -10.20 -13.99 24.25
C ARG A 53 -9.17 -14.01 25.39
N LEU A 54 -7.99 -14.60 25.15
CA LEU A 54 -6.92 -14.66 26.14
C LEU A 54 -6.22 -13.32 26.35
N GLN A 55 -6.25 -12.44 25.38
CA GLN A 55 -5.46 -11.22 25.38
C GLN A 55 -6.24 -9.91 25.58
N ASN A 56 -7.50 -10.01 26.02
CA ASN A 56 -8.33 -8.83 26.29
C ASN A 56 -7.68 -7.80 27.27
N ASN A 57 -6.51 -8.13 27.83
CA ASN A 57 -5.76 -7.30 28.77
C ASN A 57 -4.32 -6.95 28.29
N SER A 58 -3.82 -7.40 27.15
CA SER A 58 -2.45 -7.11 26.77
C SER A 58 -2.37 -6.14 25.57
N LYS A 59 -1.84 -4.95 25.83
CA LYS A 59 -1.54 -3.88 24.85
C LYS A 59 -0.26 -4.19 24.05
N SER A 60 -0.06 -5.43 23.61
CA SER A 60 1.18 -5.84 22.93
C SER A 60 1.11 -5.60 21.42
N LEU A 61 2.03 -4.80 20.88
CA LEU A 61 2.24 -4.61 19.43
C LEU A 61 2.38 -5.93 18.66
N ARG A 62 2.99 -6.96 19.26
CA ARG A 62 3.13 -8.30 18.66
C ARG A 62 1.79 -8.99 18.40
N TYR A 63 0.77 -8.65 19.18
CA TYR A 63 -0.56 -9.20 18.99
C TYR A 63 -1.24 -8.62 17.74
N ASP A 64 -1.13 -7.32 17.52
CA ASP A 64 -1.68 -6.67 16.33
C ASP A 64 -1.02 -7.19 15.04
N GLU A 65 0.28 -7.43 15.05
CA GLU A 65 0.99 -8.03 13.93
C GLU A 65 0.52 -9.45 13.66
N TYR A 66 0.33 -10.27 14.71
CA TYR A 66 -0.19 -11.61 14.58
C TYR A 66 -1.62 -11.62 14.03
N ARG A 67 -2.49 -10.78 14.59
CA ARG A 67 -3.88 -10.64 14.15
C ARG A 67 -3.94 -10.23 12.67
N ARG A 68 -3.14 -9.26 12.27
CA ARG A 68 -3.02 -8.83 10.88
C ARG A 68 -2.56 -9.96 9.97
N GLY A 69 -1.54 -10.71 10.37
CA GLY A 69 -1.07 -11.88 9.64
C GLY A 69 -2.17 -12.93 9.43
N VAL A 70 -2.96 -13.23 10.47
CA VAL A 70 -4.11 -14.14 10.34
C VAL A 70 -5.18 -13.58 9.39
N GLN A 71 -5.51 -12.30 9.49
CA GLN A 71 -6.48 -11.67 8.59
C GLN A 71 -6.00 -11.69 7.13
N MET A 72 -4.71 -11.48 6.88
CA MET A 72 -4.11 -11.60 5.56
C MET A 72 -4.25 -13.02 5.01
N LEU A 73 -3.92 -14.04 5.81
CA LEU A 73 -4.09 -15.45 5.42
C LEU A 73 -5.55 -15.80 5.11
N LEU A 74 -6.50 -15.28 5.89
CA LEU A 74 -7.93 -15.46 5.65
C LEU A 74 -8.44 -14.73 4.40
N SER A 75 -7.68 -13.75 3.92
CA SER A 75 -8.02 -12.93 2.76
C SER A 75 -7.35 -13.41 1.47
N ILE A 76 -6.59 -14.51 1.51
CA ILE A 76 -6.04 -15.14 0.31
C ILE A 76 -7.19 -15.49 -0.64
N GLY A 77 -7.08 -15.06 -1.91
CA GLY A 77 -8.15 -15.17 -2.90
C GLY A 77 -9.04 -13.92 -3.02
N ASN A 78 -8.90 -12.96 -2.11
CA ASN A 78 -9.52 -11.64 -2.20
C ASN A 78 -8.43 -10.56 -2.13
N VAL A 79 -7.99 -10.10 -3.29
CA VAL A 79 -6.87 -9.14 -3.45
C VAL A 79 -7.17 -7.82 -2.76
N GLU A 80 -8.39 -7.32 -2.92
CA GLU A 80 -8.84 -6.08 -2.31
C GLU A 80 -8.71 -6.13 -0.78
N ARG A 81 -9.33 -7.13 -0.15
CA ARG A 81 -9.27 -7.30 1.31
C ARG A 81 -7.83 -7.49 1.79
N PHE A 82 -7.03 -8.27 1.07
CA PHE A 82 -5.61 -8.46 1.38
C PHE A 82 -4.85 -7.13 1.35
N TYR A 83 -5.08 -6.33 0.31
CA TYR A 83 -4.47 -5.01 0.15
C TYR A 83 -4.90 -4.04 1.25
N LEU A 84 -6.19 -3.97 1.57
CA LEU A 84 -6.71 -3.09 2.62
C LEU A 84 -6.12 -3.43 4.00
N ILE A 85 -5.95 -4.72 4.31
CA ILE A 85 -5.28 -5.16 5.55
C ILE A 85 -3.81 -4.75 5.55
N LEU A 86 -3.09 -4.93 4.43
CA LEU A 86 -1.70 -4.49 4.29
C LEU A 86 -1.53 -2.99 4.52
N ARG A 87 -2.49 -2.19 4.08
CA ARG A 87 -2.47 -0.72 4.21
C ARG A 87 -3.01 -0.20 5.55
N ASN A 88 -3.35 -1.07 6.49
CA ASN A 88 -3.98 -0.70 7.78
C ASN A 88 -5.32 0.05 7.64
N THR A 89 -5.98 -0.04 6.51
CA THR A 89 -7.26 0.62 6.28
C THR A 89 -8.45 -0.21 6.75
N TRP A 90 -8.21 -1.46 7.18
CA TRP A 90 -9.23 -2.44 7.55
C TRP A 90 -9.45 -2.58 9.05
N ASP A 91 -8.74 -1.84 9.90
CA ASP A 91 -8.67 -2.13 11.33
C ASP A 91 -9.77 -1.48 12.19
N PHE A 92 -10.89 -1.14 11.56
CA PHE A 92 -12.03 -0.52 12.24
C PHE A 92 -12.77 -1.45 13.21
N ASP A 93 -12.70 -2.77 13.01
CA ASP A 93 -13.22 -3.78 13.93
C ASP A 93 -12.32 -4.00 15.15
N ASN A 94 -11.25 -3.24 15.28
CA ASN A 94 -10.36 -3.35 16.43
C ASN A 94 -11.08 -2.83 17.68
N PRO A 95 -11.35 -3.70 18.67
CA PRO A 95 -12.02 -3.28 19.90
C PRO A 95 -11.27 -2.18 20.65
N PHE A 96 -10.00 -1.95 20.33
CA PHE A 96 -9.20 -0.87 20.89
C PHE A 96 -9.77 0.52 20.54
N TYR A 97 -10.30 0.68 19.33
CA TYR A 97 -10.93 1.95 18.92
C TYR A 97 -12.23 2.23 19.67
N LYS A 98 -12.97 1.17 20.04
CA LYS A 98 -14.21 1.32 20.84
C LYS A 98 -13.98 1.96 22.20
N ASN A 99 -12.76 1.84 22.74
CA ASN A 99 -12.40 2.44 24.04
C ASN A 99 -11.91 3.89 23.94
N ILE A 100 -11.65 4.38 22.71
CA ILE A 100 -11.10 5.73 22.47
C ILE A 100 -12.22 6.69 22.05
N TYR A 101 -13.20 6.20 21.31
CA TYR A 101 -14.25 7.01 20.72
C TYR A 101 -15.58 6.88 21.47
N SER A 102 -16.39 7.96 21.47
CA SER A 102 -17.74 7.91 21.98
C SER A 102 -18.65 7.02 21.13
N GLU A 103 -19.73 6.49 21.72
CA GLU A 103 -20.69 5.66 20.97
C GLU A 103 -21.32 6.41 19.79
N SER A 104 -21.59 7.70 19.94
CA SER A 104 -22.13 8.53 18.86
C SER A 104 -21.16 8.67 17.71
N PHE A 105 -19.87 8.85 18.00
CA PHE A 105 -18.81 8.90 16.98
C PHE A 105 -18.66 7.56 16.27
N LEU A 106 -18.67 6.44 16.99
CA LEU A 106 -18.56 5.11 16.41
C LEU A 106 -19.73 4.80 15.47
N LYS A 107 -20.97 5.17 15.86
CA LYS A 107 -22.15 5.04 14.99
C LYS A 107 -22.02 5.86 13.70
N GLN A 108 -21.51 7.09 13.81
CA GLN A 108 -21.25 7.92 12.63
C GLN A 108 -20.15 7.33 11.75
N GLN A 109 -19.11 6.77 12.34
CA GLN A 109 -18.00 6.13 11.63
C GLN A 109 -18.42 4.85 10.92
N GLU A 110 -19.32 4.04 11.45
CA GLU A 110 -19.88 2.88 10.76
C GLU A 110 -20.48 3.26 9.40
N ILE A 111 -21.17 4.41 9.34
CA ILE A 111 -21.73 4.93 8.08
C ILE A 111 -20.63 5.37 7.12
N GLU A 112 -19.58 6.04 7.60
CA GLU A 112 -18.47 6.54 6.77
C GLU A 112 -17.57 5.40 6.29
N GLN A 113 -17.34 4.37 7.10
CA GLN A 113 -16.64 3.15 6.69
C GLN A 113 -17.25 2.51 5.46
N PHE A 114 -18.57 2.38 5.44
CA PHE A 114 -19.27 1.84 4.28
C PHE A 114 -18.99 2.61 2.99
N LYS A 115 -18.75 3.91 3.08
CA LYS A 115 -18.42 4.73 1.91
C LYS A 115 -17.00 4.42 1.39
N VAL A 116 -16.02 4.35 2.27
CA VAL A 116 -14.62 4.07 1.90
C VAL A 116 -14.52 2.69 1.22
N HIS A 117 -15.10 1.66 1.82
CA HIS A 117 -15.11 0.32 1.24
C HIS A 117 -15.79 0.30 -0.14
N LYS A 118 -16.93 0.95 -0.29
CA LYS A 118 -17.62 1.02 -1.58
C LYS A 118 -16.79 1.68 -2.68
N GLU A 119 -15.98 2.67 -2.36
CA GLU A 119 -15.10 3.28 -3.37
C GLU A 119 -13.97 2.32 -3.78
N PHE A 120 -13.37 1.60 -2.81
CA PHE A 120 -12.40 0.55 -3.14
C PHE A 120 -13.03 -0.61 -3.89
N ASP A 121 -14.24 -1.07 -3.49
CA ASP A 121 -15.00 -2.09 -4.22
C ASP A 121 -15.15 -1.72 -5.71
N LYS A 122 -15.53 -0.47 -6.03
CA LYS A 122 -15.65 0.00 -7.40
C LYS A 122 -14.33 -0.04 -8.17
N ILE A 123 -13.24 0.40 -7.53
CA ILE A 123 -11.91 0.42 -8.14
C ILE A 123 -11.48 -1.02 -8.48
N PHE A 124 -11.55 -1.94 -7.51
CA PHE A 124 -11.15 -3.33 -7.72
C PHE A 124 -12.07 -4.07 -8.68
N GLU A 125 -13.39 -3.80 -8.67
CA GLU A 125 -14.33 -4.38 -9.61
C GLU A 125 -13.98 -4.04 -11.07
N SER A 126 -13.58 -2.80 -11.34
CA SER A 126 -13.22 -2.34 -12.69
C SER A 126 -12.02 -3.09 -13.29
N VAL A 127 -11.14 -3.64 -12.44
CA VAL A 127 -9.92 -4.35 -12.84
C VAL A 127 -9.87 -5.81 -12.37
N ARG A 128 -11.01 -6.38 -11.95
CA ARG A 128 -11.09 -7.75 -11.41
C ARG A 128 -10.59 -8.83 -12.38
N HIS A 129 -10.62 -8.56 -13.67
CA HIS A 129 -10.11 -9.45 -14.72
C HIS A 129 -8.58 -9.48 -14.81
N GLN A 130 -7.89 -8.52 -14.20
CA GLN A 130 -6.44 -8.45 -14.16
C GLN A 130 -5.87 -9.39 -13.07
N ASN A 131 -4.56 -9.66 -13.13
CA ASN A 131 -3.88 -10.35 -12.03
C ASN A 131 -3.84 -9.51 -10.75
N GLY A 132 -3.63 -10.15 -9.59
CA GLY A 132 -3.75 -9.49 -8.29
C GLY A 132 -2.77 -8.33 -8.07
N LEU A 133 -1.58 -8.36 -8.68
CA LEU A 133 -0.63 -7.25 -8.55
C LEU A 133 -1.09 -6.04 -9.36
N ASP A 134 -1.54 -6.21 -10.60
CA ASP A 134 -2.02 -5.11 -11.42
C ASP A 134 -3.30 -4.48 -10.85
N GLN A 135 -4.18 -5.29 -10.22
CA GLN A 135 -5.32 -4.74 -9.47
C GLN A 135 -4.85 -3.79 -8.36
N VAL A 136 -3.81 -4.15 -7.62
CA VAL A 136 -3.27 -3.31 -6.54
C VAL A 136 -2.57 -2.07 -7.09
N LEU A 137 -1.75 -2.20 -8.12
CA LEU A 137 -1.08 -1.05 -8.75
C LEU A 137 -2.12 -0.03 -9.26
N TYR A 138 -3.18 -0.52 -9.89
CA TYR A 138 -4.28 0.31 -10.36
C TYR A 138 -5.01 1.00 -9.20
N ALA A 139 -5.30 0.27 -8.12
CA ALA A 139 -5.94 0.84 -6.94
C ALA A 139 -5.07 1.93 -6.27
N GLU A 140 -3.76 1.73 -6.19
CA GLU A 140 -2.83 2.75 -5.68
C GLU A 140 -2.78 3.98 -6.59
N PHE A 141 -2.79 3.76 -7.90
CA PHE A 141 -2.80 4.84 -8.88
C PHE A 141 -4.08 5.68 -8.79
N GLN A 142 -5.25 5.04 -8.71
CA GLN A 142 -6.55 5.73 -8.63
C GLN A 142 -6.84 6.38 -7.27
N SER A 143 -6.24 5.90 -6.20
CA SER A 143 -6.52 6.41 -4.85
C SER A 143 -5.37 7.27 -4.33
N LYS A 144 -4.27 6.64 -4.01
CA LYS A 144 -3.15 7.24 -3.29
C LYS A 144 -2.38 8.24 -4.13
N MET A 145 -2.15 7.92 -5.41
CA MET A 145 -1.44 8.82 -6.31
C MET A 145 -2.21 10.13 -6.49
N VAL A 146 -3.50 10.05 -6.84
CA VAL A 146 -4.33 11.23 -7.15
C VAL A 146 -4.67 12.03 -5.90
N ASN A 147 -5.07 11.35 -4.81
CA ASN A 147 -5.66 12.01 -3.65
C ASN A 147 -4.65 12.39 -2.55
N ASP A 148 -3.44 11.86 -2.60
CA ASP A 148 -2.40 12.11 -1.58
C ASP A 148 -1.12 12.68 -2.23
N TYR A 149 -0.43 11.89 -3.03
CA TYR A 149 0.91 12.26 -3.50
C TYR A 149 0.91 13.48 -4.41
N LEU A 150 0.16 13.44 -5.50
CA LEU A 150 0.12 14.57 -6.46
C LEU A 150 -0.43 15.85 -5.81
N LEU A 151 -1.48 15.70 -5.01
CA LEU A 151 -2.08 16.84 -4.34
C LEU A 151 -1.13 17.49 -3.33
N THR A 152 -0.37 16.67 -2.61
CA THR A 152 0.59 17.15 -1.60
C THR A 152 1.78 17.81 -2.26
N ASP A 153 2.40 17.15 -3.24
CA ASP A 153 3.60 17.66 -3.92
C ASP A 153 3.30 18.95 -4.69
N ASP A 154 2.16 19.01 -5.40
CA ASP A 154 1.73 20.23 -6.10
C ASP A 154 1.53 21.40 -5.11
N ARG A 155 0.82 21.19 -4.02
CA ARG A 155 0.58 22.25 -3.04
C ARG A 155 1.86 22.70 -2.34
N MET A 156 2.76 21.79 -2.02
CA MET A 156 4.01 22.11 -1.33
C MET A 156 4.99 22.82 -2.26
N SER A 157 5.12 22.40 -3.50
CA SER A 157 5.97 23.04 -4.49
C SER A 157 5.43 24.42 -4.90
N MET A 158 4.13 24.53 -5.12
CA MET A 158 3.48 25.80 -5.49
C MET A 158 3.47 26.81 -4.35
N ALA A 159 3.47 26.39 -3.09
CA ALA A 159 3.67 27.27 -1.94
C ALA A 159 5.01 28.04 -2.00
N HIS A 160 5.97 27.50 -2.76
CA HIS A 160 7.28 28.12 -3.00
C HIS A 160 7.44 28.65 -4.44
N SER A 161 6.35 28.77 -5.19
CA SER A 161 6.32 29.20 -6.59
C SER A 161 7.25 28.37 -7.50
N VAL A 162 7.28 27.06 -7.27
CA VAL A 162 8.03 26.07 -8.05
C VAL A 162 7.04 25.08 -8.65
N GLU A 163 7.07 24.89 -9.96
CA GLU A 163 6.26 23.89 -10.66
C GLU A 163 6.96 22.52 -10.58
N GLU A 164 6.29 21.51 -10.05
CA GLU A 164 6.78 20.14 -10.12
C GLU A 164 6.18 19.42 -11.32
N ARG A 165 7.05 18.80 -12.13
CA ARG A 165 6.67 17.92 -13.23
C ARG A 165 7.05 16.49 -12.91
N VAL A 166 6.16 15.55 -13.22
CA VAL A 166 6.27 14.13 -12.85
C VAL A 166 6.34 13.24 -14.11
N PRO A 167 7.52 13.06 -14.71
CA PRO A 167 7.68 12.37 -16.00
C PRO A 167 7.17 10.93 -16.00
N PHE A 168 7.14 10.24 -14.84
CA PHE A 168 6.58 8.89 -14.74
C PHE A 168 5.06 8.84 -14.89
N LEU A 169 4.38 9.97 -14.82
CA LEU A 169 2.96 10.09 -15.04
C LEU A 169 2.60 10.60 -16.44
N ASP A 170 3.59 10.66 -17.33
CA ASP A 170 3.32 10.84 -18.75
C ASP A 170 2.34 9.77 -19.25
N ARG A 171 1.35 10.18 -20.05
CA ARG A 171 0.25 9.31 -20.47
C ARG A 171 0.74 8.06 -21.19
N ASP A 172 1.66 8.23 -22.15
CA ASP A 172 2.15 7.11 -22.95
C ASP A 172 2.93 6.12 -22.07
N LEU A 173 3.69 6.63 -21.08
CA LEU A 173 4.41 5.80 -20.12
C LEU A 173 3.47 5.09 -19.14
N VAL A 174 2.39 5.73 -18.71
CA VAL A 174 1.35 5.10 -17.87
C VAL A 174 0.67 3.98 -18.63
N ASP A 175 0.19 4.25 -19.84
CA ASP A 175 -0.45 3.25 -20.69
C ASP A 175 0.49 2.06 -20.93
N PHE A 176 1.75 2.31 -21.30
CA PHE A 176 2.77 1.29 -21.44
C PHE A 176 2.99 0.51 -20.12
N GLY A 177 3.13 1.20 -18.99
CA GLY A 177 3.37 0.59 -17.69
C GLY A 177 2.29 -0.41 -17.28
N PHE A 178 1.02 -0.13 -17.59
CA PHE A 178 -0.10 -1.05 -17.32
C PHE A 178 -0.20 -2.20 -18.33
N THR A 179 0.42 -2.13 -19.50
CA THR A 179 0.50 -3.27 -20.43
C THR A 179 1.61 -4.28 -20.10
N LEU A 180 2.55 -3.90 -19.22
CA LEU A 180 3.68 -4.75 -18.87
C LEU A 180 3.26 -5.96 -18.03
N PRO A 181 3.69 -7.18 -18.39
CA PRO A 181 3.53 -8.36 -17.54
C PRO A 181 4.16 -8.15 -16.16
N VAL A 182 3.49 -8.63 -15.13
CA VAL A 182 3.97 -8.47 -13.74
C VAL A 182 5.33 -9.11 -13.49
N GLU A 183 5.70 -10.12 -14.26
CA GLU A 183 7.01 -10.78 -14.24
C GLU A 183 8.15 -9.85 -14.67
N MET A 184 7.84 -8.84 -15.49
CA MET A 184 8.80 -7.79 -15.86
C MET A 184 8.92 -6.73 -14.76
N LYS A 185 7.85 -6.50 -14.01
CA LYS A 185 7.84 -5.54 -12.89
C LYS A 185 8.59 -6.07 -11.66
N ILE A 186 8.33 -7.36 -11.31
CA ILE A 186 9.00 -8.04 -10.19
C ILE A 186 9.64 -9.34 -10.68
N LYS A 187 10.93 -9.49 -10.45
CA LYS A 187 11.70 -10.69 -10.81
C LYS A 187 12.70 -11.02 -9.70
N ASN A 188 12.80 -12.29 -9.31
CA ASN A 188 13.74 -12.74 -8.27
C ASN A 188 13.65 -11.90 -6.97
N ASN A 189 12.44 -11.60 -6.54
CA ASN A 189 12.17 -10.73 -5.39
C ASN A 189 12.73 -9.29 -5.51
N GLN A 190 13.08 -8.86 -6.72
CA GLN A 190 13.53 -7.51 -7.01
C GLN A 190 12.39 -6.70 -7.65
N THR A 191 12.04 -5.59 -7.03
CA THR A 191 11.07 -4.60 -7.52
C THR A 191 11.66 -3.73 -8.63
N LYS A 192 10.80 -3.13 -9.47
CA LYS A 192 11.21 -2.27 -10.59
C LYS A 192 12.19 -2.97 -11.55
N ASN A 193 12.05 -4.28 -11.74
CA ASN A 193 13.06 -5.06 -12.47
C ASN A 193 13.30 -4.50 -13.86
N LEU A 194 12.26 -4.34 -14.71
CA LEU A 194 12.41 -3.81 -16.07
C LEU A 194 13.02 -2.40 -16.06
N PHE A 195 12.53 -1.53 -15.17
CA PHE A 195 13.04 -0.17 -15.06
C PHE A 195 14.53 -0.14 -14.69
N ARG A 196 14.96 -1.00 -13.74
CA ARG A 196 16.38 -1.11 -13.37
C ARG A 196 17.23 -1.60 -14.55
N GLU A 197 16.77 -2.59 -15.29
CA GLU A 197 17.47 -3.09 -16.49
C GLU A 197 17.62 -1.99 -17.54
N ALA A 198 16.54 -1.27 -17.84
CA ALA A 198 16.55 -0.16 -18.79
C ALA A 198 17.51 0.99 -18.38
N MET A 199 17.67 1.20 -17.09
CA MET A 199 18.52 2.28 -16.56
C MET A 199 19.99 1.91 -16.39
N LYS A 200 20.39 0.66 -16.58
CA LYS A 200 21.80 0.22 -16.46
C LYS A 200 22.78 1.02 -17.30
N PRO A 201 22.48 1.38 -18.56
CA PRO A 201 23.41 2.18 -19.38
C PRO A 201 23.58 3.62 -18.88
N PHE A 202 22.65 4.14 -18.09
CA PHE A 202 22.57 5.55 -17.71
C PHE A 202 22.96 5.82 -16.26
N LEU A 203 22.91 4.80 -15.39
CA LEU A 203 23.12 4.97 -13.95
C LEU A 203 24.27 4.11 -13.43
N PRO A 204 25.04 4.60 -12.47
CA PRO A 204 26.09 3.84 -11.80
C PRO A 204 25.54 2.54 -11.19
N PRO A 205 26.30 1.42 -11.21
CA PRO A 205 25.87 0.14 -10.65
C PRO A 205 25.39 0.23 -9.21
N LYS A 206 26.03 1.07 -8.39
CA LYS A 206 25.65 1.32 -6.99
C LYS A 206 24.21 1.85 -6.86
N ILE A 207 23.74 2.65 -7.81
CA ILE A 207 22.34 3.15 -7.81
C ILE A 207 21.37 2.05 -8.25
N ILE A 208 21.74 1.29 -9.29
CA ILE A 208 20.93 0.18 -9.82
C ILE A 208 20.69 -0.90 -8.77
N THR A 209 21.72 -1.24 -7.98
CA THR A 209 21.66 -2.30 -6.96
C THR A 209 21.15 -1.81 -5.60
N LYS A 210 20.98 -0.51 -5.43
CA LYS A 210 20.55 0.07 -4.15
C LYS A 210 19.22 -0.52 -3.69
N LYS A 211 19.18 -0.98 -2.43
CA LYS A 211 17.94 -1.42 -1.80
C LYS A 211 16.97 -0.24 -1.67
N LYS A 212 15.67 -0.51 -1.88
CA LYS A 212 14.62 0.49 -1.64
C LYS A 212 14.72 1.02 -0.21
N TRP A 213 14.76 2.32 -0.08
CA TRP A 213 14.70 3.03 1.18
C TRP A 213 13.44 3.89 1.18
N GLY A 214 12.56 3.68 2.15
CA GLY A 214 11.36 4.52 2.33
C GLY A 214 11.69 5.77 3.16
N PHE A 215 10.90 6.82 3.01
CA PHE A 215 10.96 8.03 3.85
C PHE A 215 10.38 7.80 5.26
N THR A 216 10.46 6.59 5.80
CA THR A 216 9.99 6.27 7.13
C THR A 216 10.92 6.89 8.18
N VAL A 217 10.54 8.05 8.67
CA VAL A 217 11.05 8.57 9.95
C VAL A 217 10.24 7.89 11.05
N ASN A 218 10.91 7.26 12.01
CA ASN A 218 10.23 6.76 13.19
C ASN A 218 9.90 7.95 14.10
N PRO A 219 8.64 8.42 14.18
CA PRO A 219 8.29 9.60 14.96
C PRO A 219 8.65 9.47 16.44
N TYR A 220 8.54 8.24 16.98
CA TYR A 220 8.88 7.96 18.37
C TYR A 220 10.35 8.22 18.67
N LEU A 221 11.27 7.85 17.78
CA LEU A 221 12.69 8.09 17.96
C LEU A 221 13.03 9.58 17.85
N GLN A 222 12.30 10.32 17.02
CA GLN A 222 12.45 11.76 16.89
C GLN A 222 11.94 12.46 18.18
N PHE A 223 10.72 12.18 18.60
CA PHE A 223 10.17 12.72 19.86
C PHE A 223 11.05 12.40 21.08
N LYS A 224 11.62 11.21 21.15
CA LYS A 224 12.52 10.84 22.24
C LYS A 224 13.84 11.62 22.24
N LYS A 225 14.29 12.14 21.09
CA LYS A 225 15.47 13.01 20.99
C LYS A 225 15.12 14.45 21.40
N ASP A 226 13.95 14.93 21.03
CA ASP A 226 13.52 16.30 21.25
C ASP A 226 13.03 16.54 22.69
N LEU A 227 12.74 15.46 23.45
CA LEU A 227 12.38 15.49 24.87
C LEU A 227 13.56 15.34 25.84
N LYS A 228 14.79 15.30 25.34
CA LYS A 228 16.03 15.35 26.12
C LYS A 228 16.73 16.69 25.97
#